data_9627b2bcb54ce645930b96e668f91a2a
#
_entry.id   9627b2bcb54ce645930b96e668f91a2a
#
_cell.length_a   1.000
_cell.length_b   1.000
_cell.length_c   1.000
_cell.angle_alpha   90.00
_cell.angle_beta   90.00
_cell.angle_gamma   90.00
#
_symmetry.space_group_name_H-M   'P 1'
#
loop_
_entity.id
_entity.type
_entity.pdbx_description
1 polymer ?
#
loop_
_entity_poly.entity_id
_entity_poly.type
_entity_poly.pdbx_seq_one_letter_code
_entity_poly.pdbx_strand_id
1 'polypeptide(L)'
;MNHLNLNCTKGKLKNGLEYILYQDKSLPLVSVNIWYKVGSAYEKKGKTGLAHLFEHMMFQGSENVPKEMHFRYIQEAGGTLNGSTSTDKTNYYEKLPSNYLELALWLESDRMGYFLPA
;
A
#
# COMPACT_ATOMS: atom_id res chain seq x y z
N MET A 1 4.92 29.82 12.92
CA MET A 1 4.96 28.47 12.51
C MET A 1 3.69 28.00 11.88
N ASN A 2 3.84 27.36 10.82
CA ASN A 2 2.73 26.90 10.09
C ASN A 2 2.09 25.70 10.74
N HIS A 3 0.90 25.89 11.22
CA HIS A 3 0.14 24.75 11.68
C HIS A 3 -0.51 24.08 10.49
N LEU A 4 -0.08 22.90 10.21
CA LEU A 4 -0.78 22.08 9.27
C LEU A 4 -2.13 21.72 9.86
N ASN A 5 -3.12 22.51 9.50
CA ASN A 5 -4.51 22.15 9.78
C ASN A 5 -4.90 20.99 8.87
N LEU A 6 -4.48 19.80 9.28
CA LEU A 6 -4.84 18.58 8.56
C LEU A 6 -6.23 18.17 9.01
N ASN A 7 -7.23 18.46 8.20
CA ASN A 7 -8.58 17.96 8.39
C ASN A 7 -8.64 16.49 8.01
N CYS A 8 -8.13 15.66 8.92
CA CYS A 8 -8.13 14.21 8.70
C CYS A 8 -9.42 13.59 9.21
N THR A 9 -9.99 12.69 8.43
CA THR A 9 -11.06 11.82 8.86
C THR A 9 -10.45 10.46 9.22
N LYS A 10 -10.67 10.01 10.44
CA LYS A 10 -10.21 8.70 10.92
C LYS A 10 -11.40 7.80 11.13
N GLY A 11 -11.23 6.53 10.79
CA GLY A 11 -12.29 5.57 10.98
C GLY A 11 -11.77 4.15 11.00
N LYS A 12 -12.71 3.22 11.17
CA LYS A 12 -12.41 1.79 11.23
C LYS A 12 -13.50 1.03 10.50
N LEU A 13 -13.12 0.17 9.59
CA LEU A 13 -14.06 -0.69 8.89
C LEU A 13 -14.55 -1.82 9.81
N LYS A 14 -15.63 -2.48 9.41
CA LYS A 14 -16.20 -3.60 10.18
C LYS A 14 -15.21 -4.74 10.40
N ASN A 15 -14.28 -4.94 9.47
CA ASN A 15 -13.26 -5.98 9.56
C ASN A 15 -12.06 -5.60 10.44
N GLY A 16 -12.06 -4.39 11.02
CA GLY A 16 -10.99 -3.91 11.88
C GLY A 16 -9.93 -3.06 11.20
N LEU A 17 -9.98 -2.89 9.89
CA LEU A 17 -9.02 -2.05 9.17
C LEU A 17 -9.22 -0.58 9.56
N GLU A 18 -8.17 0.04 10.06
CA GLU A 18 -8.17 1.46 10.39
C GLU A 18 -7.75 2.28 9.17
N TYR A 19 -8.38 3.42 8.97
CA TYR A 19 -8.07 4.30 7.86
C TYR A 19 -8.00 5.76 8.29
N ILE A 20 -7.20 6.52 7.55
CA ILE A 20 -7.09 7.97 7.71
C ILE A 20 -7.26 8.57 6.32
N LEU A 21 -8.20 9.50 6.18
CA LEU A 21 -8.46 10.21 4.93
C LEU A 21 -8.13 11.67 5.11
N TYR A 22 -7.36 12.20 4.18
CA TYR A 22 -7.06 13.63 4.10
C TYR A 22 -7.30 14.10 2.68
N GLN A 23 -8.08 15.14 2.51
CA GLN A 23 -8.38 15.70 1.21
C GLN A 23 -7.73 17.06 1.04
N ASP A 24 -6.93 17.20 -0.02
CA ASP A 24 -6.35 18.48 -0.44
C ASP A 24 -6.62 18.63 -1.93
N LYS A 25 -7.46 19.60 -2.28
CA LYS A 25 -7.86 19.83 -3.66
C LYS A 25 -6.91 20.72 -4.44
N SER A 26 -5.79 21.13 -3.83
CA SER A 26 -4.82 22.02 -4.47
C SER A 26 -4.06 21.34 -5.61
N LEU A 27 -3.93 20.01 -5.58
CA LEU A 27 -3.24 19.24 -6.60
C LEU A 27 -4.12 18.07 -7.08
N PRO A 28 -4.09 17.75 -8.38
CA PRO A 28 -4.84 16.62 -8.92
C PRO A 28 -4.11 15.30 -8.72
N LEU A 29 -3.59 15.05 -7.52
CA LEU A 29 -2.84 13.86 -7.16
C LEU A 29 -3.49 13.17 -5.97
N VAL A 30 -3.32 11.85 -5.90
CA VAL A 30 -3.73 11.06 -4.75
C VAL A 30 -2.55 10.18 -4.33
N SER A 31 -2.37 10.04 -3.01
CA SER A 31 -1.43 9.09 -2.43
C SER A 31 -2.22 8.06 -1.63
N VAL A 32 -1.94 6.78 -1.89
CA VAL A 32 -2.49 5.67 -1.13
C VAL A 32 -1.35 5.00 -0.41
N ASN A 33 -1.48 4.83 0.90
CA ASN A 33 -0.42 4.32 1.76
C ASN A 33 -0.99 3.25 2.68
N ILE A 34 -0.46 2.03 2.57
CA ILE A 34 -0.92 0.88 3.35
C ILE A 34 0.20 0.43 4.28
N TRP A 35 -0.12 0.25 5.56
CA TRP A 35 0.81 -0.22 6.56
C TRP A 35 0.38 -1.60 7.06
N TYR A 36 1.30 -2.54 7.00
CA TYR A 36 1.15 -3.86 7.61
C TYR A 36 2.03 -3.92 8.85
N LYS A 37 1.49 -4.40 9.96
CA LYS A 37 2.24 -4.57 11.22
C LYS A 37 3.08 -5.85 11.16
N VAL A 38 3.93 -5.95 10.16
CA VAL A 38 4.87 -7.05 9.97
C VAL A 38 6.24 -6.49 9.61
N GLY A 39 7.28 -7.08 10.15
CA GLY A 39 8.64 -6.64 9.90
C GLY A 39 9.64 -7.61 10.51
N SER A 40 10.92 -7.28 10.44
CA SER A 40 11.98 -8.16 10.89
C SER A 40 11.91 -8.50 12.38
N ALA A 41 11.31 -7.63 13.21
CA ALA A 41 11.16 -7.88 14.64
C ALA A 41 10.23 -9.06 14.97
N TYR A 42 9.34 -9.42 14.04
CA TYR A 42 8.38 -10.51 14.23
C TYR A 42 8.86 -11.83 13.63
N GLU A 43 10.07 -11.85 13.08
CA GLU A 43 10.62 -13.04 12.44
C GLU A 43 11.14 -14.02 13.50
N LYS A 44 10.88 -15.30 13.25
CA LYS A 44 11.41 -16.37 14.10
C LYS A 44 12.89 -16.62 13.80
N LYS A 45 13.63 -17.06 14.81
CA LYS A 45 15.02 -17.46 14.64
C LYS A 45 15.13 -18.53 13.54
N GLY A 46 16.02 -18.32 12.60
CA GLY A 46 16.19 -19.21 11.44
C GLY A 46 15.34 -18.83 10.24
N LYS A 47 14.47 -17.84 10.34
CA LYS A 47 13.62 -17.33 9.26
C LYS A 47 13.81 -15.84 9.04
N THR A 48 15.02 -15.35 9.24
CA THR A 48 15.38 -13.95 9.07
C THR A 48 15.29 -13.57 7.58
N GLY A 49 14.88 -12.33 7.31
CA GLY A 49 14.70 -11.82 5.96
C GLY A 49 13.38 -12.19 5.31
N LEU A 50 12.50 -12.92 6.00
CA LEU A 50 11.23 -13.37 5.45
C LEU A 50 10.29 -12.21 5.16
N ALA A 51 10.21 -11.22 6.06
CA ALA A 51 9.37 -10.04 5.86
C ALA A 51 9.83 -9.25 4.63
N HIS A 52 11.13 -9.09 4.43
CA HIS A 52 11.69 -8.41 3.27
C HIS A 52 11.41 -9.21 1.98
N LEU A 53 11.51 -10.53 2.03
CA LEU A 53 11.18 -11.38 0.91
C LEU A 53 9.70 -11.22 0.51
N PHE A 54 8.79 -11.24 1.49
CA PHE A 54 7.37 -11.02 1.21
C PHE A 54 7.10 -9.64 0.65
N GLU A 55 7.82 -8.62 1.10
CA GLU A 55 7.72 -7.28 0.50
C GLU A 55 7.97 -7.34 -1.01
N HIS A 56 9.05 -7.99 -1.44
CA HIS A 56 9.35 -8.16 -2.85
C HIS A 56 8.29 -8.98 -3.58
N MET A 57 7.84 -10.08 -2.97
CA MET A 57 6.84 -10.96 -3.57
C MET A 57 5.49 -10.27 -3.77
N MET A 58 5.12 -9.35 -2.87
CA MET A 58 3.87 -8.62 -2.97
C MET A 58 3.78 -7.72 -4.20
N PHE A 59 4.92 -7.38 -4.81
CA PHE A 59 4.94 -6.63 -6.07
C PHE A 59 4.84 -7.53 -7.30
N GLN A 60 4.92 -8.84 -7.14
CA GLN A 60 4.88 -9.76 -8.29
C GLN A 60 3.48 -9.98 -8.84
N GLY A 61 2.46 -9.78 -8.01
CA GLY A 61 1.08 -9.96 -8.43
C GLY A 61 0.20 -10.53 -7.34
N SER A 62 -1.07 -10.73 -7.67
CA SER A 62 -2.08 -11.32 -6.81
C SER A 62 -3.11 -12.03 -7.67
N GLU A 63 -4.17 -12.59 -7.09
CA GLU A 63 -5.12 -13.42 -7.83
C GLU A 63 -5.65 -12.77 -9.11
N ASN A 64 -6.05 -11.50 -9.03
CA ASN A 64 -6.63 -10.78 -10.15
C ASN A 64 -5.67 -9.81 -10.83
N VAL A 65 -4.41 -9.75 -10.38
CA VAL A 65 -3.38 -8.90 -10.94
C VAL A 65 -2.26 -9.80 -11.48
N PRO A 66 -2.08 -9.90 -12.80
CA PRO A 66 -1.05 -10.75 -13.38
C PRO A 66 0.35 -10.37 -12.90
N LYS A 67 1.28 -11.30 -13.05
CA LYS A 67 2.67 -11.12 -12.61
C LYS A 67 3.25 -9.81 -13.13
N GLU A 68 3.86 -9.04 -12.22
CA GLU A 68 4.51 -7.77 -12.49
C GLU A 68 3.57 -6.64 -12.95
N MET A 69 2.27 -6.86 -12.98
CA MET A 69 1.33 -5.86 -13.47
C MET A 69 1.02 -4.76 -12.46
N HIS A 70 1.34 -4.93 -11.16
CA HIS A 70 1.20 -3.84 -10.18
C HIS A 70 1.98 -2.61 -10.62
N PHE A 71 3.26 -2.78 -10.91
CA PHE A 71 4.10 -1.69 -11.40
C PHE A 71 3.57 -1.12 -12.70
N ARG A 72 3.23 -2.00 -13.62
CA ARG A 72 2.84 -1.59 -14.96
C ARG A 72 1.55 -0.77 -14.96
N TYR A 73 0.54 -1.21 -14.22
CA TYR A 73 -0.72 -0.47 -14.15
C TYR A 73 -0.53 0.93 -13.56
N ILE A 74 0.27 1.05 -12.50
CA ILE A 74 0.53 2.33 -11.87
C ILE A 74 1.36 3.23 -12.80
N GLN A 75 2.37 2.70 -13.46
CA GLN A 75 3.19 3.46 -14.39
C GLN A 75 2.42 3.93 -15.61
N GLU A 76 1.57 3.10 -16.17
CA GLU A 76 0.71 3.47 -17.30
C GLU A 76 -0.30 4.55 -16.92
N ALA A 77 -0.72 4.60 -15.67
CA ALA A 77 -1.58 5.66 -15.16
C ALA A 77 -0.84 6.96 -14.88
N GLY A 78 0.48 6.97 -15.02
CA GLY A 78 1.30 8.16 -14.75
C GLY A 78 1.74 8.28 -13.30
N GLY A 79 1.66 7.20 -12.54
CA GLY A 79 2.01 7.19 -11.12
C GLY A 79 3.33 6.52 -10.81
N THR A 80 3.65 6.51 -9.53
CA THR A 80 4.79 5.80 -8.97
C THR A 80 4.33 4.95 -7.80
N LEU A 81 5.07 3.89 -7.51
CA LEU A 81 4.80 3.07 -6.33
C LEU A 81 6.11 2.58 -5.73
N ASN A 82 6.05 2.25 -4.45
CA ASN A 82 7.21 1.71 -3.74
C ASN A 82 6.76 0.99 -2.48
N GLY A 83 7.70 0.33 -1.82
CA GLY A 83 7.47 -0.34 -0.55
C GLY A 83 8.73 -0.33 0.29
N SER A 84 8.57 -0.51 1.59
CA SER A 84 9.69 -0.60 2.53
C SER A 84 9.32 -1.50 3.70
N THR A 85 10.31 -2.19 4.24
CA THR A 85 10.17 -3.02 5.44
C THR A 85 11.11 -2.51 6.51
N SER A 86 10.56 -2.24 7.70
CA SER A 86 11.33 -1.90 8.89
C SER A 86 11.21 -3.02 9.91
N THR A 87 11.69 -2.76 11.14
CA THR A 87 11.67 -3.77 12.20
C THR A 87 10.26 -4.22 12.61
N ASP A 88 9.28 -3.32 12.55
CA ASP A 88 7.92 -3.58 13.03
C ASP A 88 6.82 -3.33 12.01
N LYS A 89 7.16 -2.81 10.84
CA LYS A 89 6.16 -2.41 9.83
C LYS A 89 6.64 -2.69 8.42
N THR A 90 5.69 -2.98 7.54
CA THR A 90 5.89 -3.00 6.09
C THR A 90 4.91 -2.04 5.48
N ASN A 91 5.40 -1.18 4.60
CA ASN A 91 4.64 -0.09 4.01
C ASN A 91 4.64 -0.21 2.49
N TYR A 92 3.47 -0.07 1.90
CA TYR A 92 3.31 0.03 0.45
C TYR A 92 2.59 1.32 0.12
N TYR A 93 3.10 2.08 -0.84
CA TYR A 93 2.45 3.33 -1.21
C TYR A 93 2.52 3.57 -2.72
N GLU A 94 1.47 4.18 -3.23
CA GLU A 94 1.36 4.66 -4.59
C GLU A 94 1.02 6.13 -4.61
N LYS A 95 1.52 6.82 -5.62
CA LYS A 95 1.17 8.21 -5.91
C LYS A 95 0.82 8.30 -7.38
N LEU A 96 -0.38 8.80 -7.68
CA LEU A 96 -0.88 8.84 -9.07
C LEU A 96 -1.91 9.96 -9.22
N PRO A 97 -2.29 10.30 -10.48
CA PRO A 97 -3.36 11.27 -10.72
C PRO A 97 -4.64 10.87 -10.00
N SER A 98 -5.37 11.86 -9.49
CA SER A 98 -6.53 11.61 -8.61
C SER A 98 -7.66 10.82 -9.28
N ASN A 99 -7.79 10.89 -10.60
CA ASN A 99 -8.80 10.12 -11.34
C ASN A 99 -8.50 8.61 -11.39
N TYR A 100 -7.32 8.18 -10.92
CA TYR A 100 -6.94 6.77 -10.83
C TYR A 100 -6.98 6.22 -9.40
N LEU A 101 -7.67 6.91 -8.48
CA LEU A 101 -7.79 6.42 -7.10
C LEU A 101 -8.37 5.02 -7.03
N GLU A 102 -9.38 4.71 -7.83
CA GLU A 102 -9.99 3.39 -7.86
C GLU A 102 -9.01 2.30 -8.28
N LEU A 103 -8.11 2.59 -9.22
CA LEU A 103 -7.07 1.64 -9.62
C LEU A 103 -6.16 1.30 -8.43
N ALA A 104 -5.70 2.31 -7.70
CA ALA A 104 -4.83 2.09 -6.55
C ALA A 104 -5.54 1.27 -5.46
N LEU A 105 -6.79 1.60 -5.16
CA LEU A 105 -7.57 0.87 -4.17
C LEU A 105 -7.83 -0.58 -4.61
N TRP A 106 -8.08 -0.81 -5.89
CA TRP A 106 -8.26 -2.16 -6.41
C TRP A 106 -6.99 -2.99 -6.27
N LEU A 107 -5.84 -2.45 -6.67
CA LEU A 107 -4.56 -3.15 -6.57
C LEU A 107 -4.23 -3.50 -5.10
N GLU A 108 -4.41 -2.55 -4.19
CA GLU A 108 -4.13 -2.78 -2.78
C GLU A 108 -5.09 -3.77 -2.14
N SER A 109 -6.38 -3.69 -2.49
CA SER A 109 -7.37 -4.63 -1.94
C SER A 109 -7.16 -6.04 -2.47
N ASP A 110 -6.80 -6.21 -3.74
CA ASP A 110 -6.51 -7.51 -4.31
C ASP A 110 -5.28 -8.14 -3.67
N ARG A 111 -4.24 -7.35 -3.46
CA ARG A 111 -3.03 -7.80 -2.76
C ARG A 111 -3.35 -8.21 -1.32
N MET A 112 -4.16 -7.42 -0.61
CA MET A 112 -4.51 -7.68 0.78
C MET A 112 -5.35 -8.95 0.94
N GLY A 113 -6.33 -9.15 0.05
CA GLY A 113 -7.28 -10.25 0.18
C GLY A 113 -6.91 -11.51 -0.58
N TYR A 114 -6.16 -11.40 -1.67
CA TYR A 114 -6.00 -12.48 -2.65
C TYR A 114 -4.54 -12.72 -3.07
N PHE A 115 -3.61 -12.41 -2.20
CA PHE A 115 -2.19 -12.62 -2.52
C PHE A 115 -1.80 -14.10 -2.59
N LEU A 116 -2.21 -14.88 -1.59
CA LEU A 116 -1.78 -16.27 -1.47
C LEU A 116 -2.26 -17.20 -2.60
N PRO A 117 -3.45 -17.01 -3.18
CA PRO A 117 -3.87 -17.83 -4.31
C PRO A 117 -3.12 -17.57 -5.61
N ALA A 118 -2.34 -16.51 -5.69
CA ALA A 118 -1.65 -16.12 -6.92
C ALA A 118 -0.49 -17.04 -7.29
#